data_e23a8400ad306ed7fedf16a763180751
#
_entry.id   e23a8400ad306ed7fedf16a763180751
#
_cell.length_a   1.000
_cell.length_b   1.000
_cell.length_c   1.000
_cell.angle_alpha   90.00
_cell.angle_beta   90.00
_cell.angle_gamma   90.00
#
_symmetry.space_group_name_H-M   'P 1'
#
loop_
_entity.id
_entity.type
_entity.pdbx_description
1 polymer ?
#
loop_
_entity_poly.entity_id
_entity_poly.type
_entity_poly.pdbx_seq_one_letter_code
_entity_poly.pdbx_strand_id
1 'polypeptide(L)'
;MPGQFYRSKDGMRGFEPGQILFNPDMRHSAVMKRAGELWVFWTRVGEAPERILLSRIDLTGDWLNWKDSPPVEILRPERSWEGADAPLVPSVRSTAYGTVNQLRDPAIFAEGGRIYLLYAIAGESGIAIAEVLIDG
;
A
#
# COMPACT_ATOMS: atom_id res chain seq x y z
N MET A 1 10.06 -4.88 -5.90
CA MET A 1 11.02 -3.77 -5.98
C MET A 1 11.17 -3.21 -4.57
N PRO A 2 12.37 -2.91 -4.08
CA PRO A 2 12.50 -2.24 -2.79
C PRO A 2 11.84 -0.86 -2.85
N GLY A 3 11.36 -0.37 -1.71
CA GLY A 3 10.76 0.95 -1.58
C GLY A 3 11.80 2.08 -1.70
N GLN A 4 12.38 2.26 -2.87
CA GLN A 4 13.33 3.34 -3.13
C GLN A 4 12.62 4.69 -3.05
N PHE A 5 13.06 5.54 -2.14
CA PHE A 5 12.50 6.86 -1.96
C PHE A 5 13.14 7.86 -2.94
N TYR A 6 12.32 8.70 -3.53
CA TYR A 6 12.75 9.83 -4.36
C TYR A 6 11.98 11.08 -3.98
N ARG A 7 12.59 12.23 -4.09
CA ARG A 7 11.88 13.50 -4.00
C ARG A 7 12.26 14.44 -5.14
N SER A 8 11.36 15.34 -5.45
CA SER A 8 11.53 16.40 -6.44
C SER A 8 10.97 17.71 -5.90
N LYS A 9 11.44 18.83 -6.42
CA LYS A 9 10.93 20.17 -6.05
C LYS A 9 9.61 20.49 -6.73
N ASP A 10 9.36 19.95 -7.91
CA ASP A 10 8.17 20.24 -8.73
C ASP A 10 7.30 19.01 -9.01
N GLY A 11 7.71 17.82 -8.57
CA GLY A 11 6.99 16.57 -8.79
C GLY A 11 7.07 16.02 -10.21
N MET A 12 7.77 16.69 -11.12
CA MET A 12 7.83 16.31 -12.53
C MET A 12 9.23 15.92 -12.99
N ARG A 13 10.26 16.53 -12.43
CA ARG A 13 11.66 16.32 -12.84
C ARG A 13 12.65 16.58 -11.71
N GLY A 14 13.93 16.29 -11.95
CA GLY A 14 14.96 16.51 -10.96
C GLY A 14 14.77 15.65 -9.70
N PHE A 15 14.33 14.39 -9.87
CA PHE A 15 14.16 13.47 -8.77
C PHE A 15 15.50 13.07 -8.18
N GLU A 16 15.68 13.34 -6.90
CA GLU A 16 16.86 12.96 -6.12
C GLU A 16 16.58 11.65 -5.38
N PRO A 17 17.47 10.64 -5.51
CA PRO A 17 17.30 9.39 -4.77
C PRO A 17 17.60 9.58 -3.29
N GLY A 18 16.79 8.98 -2.45
CA GLY A 18 16.99 8.87 -1.01
C GLY A 18 17.34 7.44 -0.60
N GLN A 19 16.98 7.09 0.63
CA GLN A 19 17.17 5.75 1.16
C GLN A 19 16.15 4.76 0.62
N ILE A 20 16.48 3.49 0.74
CA ILE A 20 15.54 2.39 0.54
C ILE A 20 14.80 2.18 1.86
N LEU A 21 13.47 2.25 1.81
CA LEU A 21 12.56 1.98 2.92
C LEU A 21 11.79 0.68 2.66
N PHE A 22 11.16 0.17 3.69
CA PHE A 22 10.34 -1.04 3.64
C PHE A 22 11.12 -2.33 3.32
N ASN A 23 10.37 -3.35 3.04
CA ASN A 23 10.86 -4.69 2.71
C ASN A 23 11.16 -4.79 1.20
N PRO A 24 12.17 -5.58 0.76
CA PRO A 24 12.44 -5.83 -0.65
C PRO A 24 11.28 -6.43 -1.43
N ASP A 25 10.35 -7.11 -0.73
CA ASP A 25 9.15 -7.69 -1.31
C ASP A 25 7.96 -6.74 -1.35
N MET A 26 8.15 -5.49 -0.97
CA MET A 26 7.17 -4.43 -1.15
C MET A 26 6.79 -4.29 -2.62
N ARG A 27 5.51 -4.15 -2.88
CA ARG A 27 4.97 -3.73 -4.16
C ARG A 27 3.66 -2.96 -3.96
N HIS A 28 3.19 -2.32 -5.03
CA HIS A 28 1.92 -1.60 -5.06
C HIS A 28 1.76 -0.66 -3.86
N SER A 29 2.05 0.59 -4.03
CA SER A 29 1.94 1.55 -2.94
C SER A 29 1.13 2.78 -3.31
N ALA A 30 0.37 3.29 -2.36
CA ALA A 30 -0.26 4.59 -2.38
C ALA A 30 0.19 5.40 -1.17
N VAL A 31 0.34 6.70 -1.34
CA VAL A 31 0.83 7.57 -0.28
C VAL A 31 -0.13 8.71 0.01
N MET A 32 -0.23 9.09 1.27
CA MET A 32 -1.00 10.23 1.73
C MET A 32 -0.22 10.98 2.79
N LYS A 33 -0.07 12.30 2.61
CA LYS A 33 0.51 13.16 3.65
C LYS A 33 -0.57 13.62 4.61
N ARG A 34 -0.36 13.40 5.91
CA ARG A 34 -1.28 13.80 6.97
C ARG A 34 -0.54 14.15 8.26
N ALA A 35 -0.86 15.31 8.86
CA ALA A 35 -0.40 15.69 10.19
C ALA A 35 1.11 15.53 10.45
N GLY A 36 1.96 15.86 9.44
CA GLY A 36 3.42 15.73 9.56
C GLY A 36 3.96 14.33 9.30
N GLU A 37 3.11 13.39 8.95
CA GLU A 37 3.50 12.03 8.55
C GLU A 37 3.19 11.77 7.08
N LEU A 38 3.92 10.81 6.49
CA LEU A 38 3.55 10.15 5.25
C LEU A 38 2.98 8.78 5.60
N TRP A 39 1.72 8.57 5.25
CA TRP A 39 1.05 7.29 5.36
C TRP A 39 1.23 6.54 4.05
N VAL A 40 1.76 5.33 4.13
CA VAL A 40 2.06 4.49 2.97
C VAL A 40 1.22 3.22 3.06
N PHE A 41 0.26 3.09 2.17
CA PHE A 41 -0.54 1.88 1.98
C PHE A 41 0.17 1.02 0.95
N TRP A 42 0.44 -0.24 1.25
CA TRP A 42 1.25 -1.09 0.41
C TRP A 42 0.92 -2.58 0.55
N THR A 43 1.42 -3.39 -0.36
CA THR A 43 1.31 -4.84 -0.29
C THR A 43 2.69 -5.48 -0.34
N ARG A 44 2.77 -6.72 0.10
CA ARG A 44 4.02 -7.50 0.13
C ARG A 44 3.83 -8.84 -0.55
N VAL A 45 4.71 -9.12 -1.52
CA VAL A 45 4.79 -10.42 -2.18
C VAL A 45 5.18 -11.51 -1.19
N GLY A 46 4.63 -12.70 -1.37
CA GLY A 46 4.92 -13.86 -0.52
C GLY A 46 3.98 -14.02 0.67
N GLU A 47 3.09 -13.06 0.92
CA GLU A 47 2.07 -13.23 1.97
C GLU A 47 0.92 -14.14 1.53
N ALA A 48 0.32 -14.81 2.50
CA ALA A 48 -0.85 -15.66 2.34
C ALA A 48 -1.92 -15.30 3.40
N PRO A 49 -2.93 -14.48 3.06
CA PRO A 49 -3.13 -13.82 1.77
C PRO A 49 -2.25 -12.57 1.60
N GLU A 50 -2.00 -12.15 0.37
CA GLU A 50 -1.51 -10.81 0.11
C GLU A 50 -2.61 -9.80 0.47
N ARG A 51 -2.23 -8.75 1.20
CA ARG A 51 -3.15 -7.86 1.92
C ARG A 51 -2.63 -6.44 1.93
N ILE A 52 -3.49 -5.48 2.29
CA ILE A 52 -3.09 -4.09 2.39
C ILE A 52 -2.51 -3.81 3.77
N LEU A 53 -1.30 -3.30 3.78
CA LEU A 53 -0.55 -2.87 4.94
C LEU A 53 -0.46 -1.35 4.99
N LEU A 54 -0.32 -0.80 6.19
CA LEU A 54 -0.03 0.61 6.43
C LEU A 54 1.27 0.73 7.21
N SER A 55 2.20 1.52 6.69
CA SER A 55 3.34 2.04 7.43
C SER A 55 3.30 3.57 7.44
N ARG A 56 3.88 4.18 8.48
CA ARG A 56 3.97 5.63 8.63
C ARG A 56 5.42 6.06 8.63
N ILE A 57 5.68 7.24 8.09
CA ILE A 57 6.99 7.88 8.08
C ILE A 57 6.82 9.25 8.69
N ASP A 58 7.50 9.53 9.80
CA ASP A 58 7.58 10.87 10.38
C ASP A 58 8.41 11.76 9.44
N LEU A 59 7.83 12.86 8.99
CA LEU A 59 8.45 13.79 8.05
C LEU A 59 9.29 14.87 8.72
N THR A 60 9.62 14.72 9.99
CA THR A 60 10.51 15.64 10.69
C THR A 60 11.99 15.39 10.36
N GLY A 61 12.80 16.43 10.49
CA GLY A 61 14.25 16.33 10.28
C GLY A 61 14.69 16.13 8.82
N ASP A 62 15.90 15.62 8.65
CA ASP A 62 16.46 15.36 7.32
C ASP A 62 15.79 14.12 6.70
N TRP A 63 15.24 14.30 5.52
CA TRP A 63 14.54 13.25 4.77
C TRP A 63 15.40 12.02 4.46
N LEU A 64 16.72 12.16 4.42
CA LEU A 64 17.64 11.03 4.24
C LEU A 64 17.73 10.10 5.48
N ASN A 65 17.20 10.56 6.62
CA ASN A 65 17.14 9.82 7.86
C ASN A 65 15.73 9.26 8.20
N TRP A 66 14.74 9.52 7.34
CA TRP A 66 13.40 9.01 7.56
C TRP A 66 13.37 7.49 7.59
N LYS A 67 12.47 6.94 8.41
CA LYS A 67 12.28 5.50 8.58
C LYS A 67 10.80 5.18 8.54
N ASP A 68 10.49 4.04 7.95
CA ASP A 68 9.14 3.49 7.99
C ASP A 68 8.88 2.80 9.33
N SER A 69 7.65 2.95 9.84
CA SER A 69 7.18 2.18 10.98
C SER A 69 6.98 0.71 10.59
N PRO A 70 7.02 -0.23 11.55
CA PRO A 70 6.54 -1.59 11.30
C PRO A 70 5.15 -1.55 10.66
N PRO A 71 4.87 -2.42 9.66
CA PRO A 71 3.60 -2.44 8.99
C PRO A 71 2.47 -2.94 9.90
N VAL A 72 1.32 -2.31 9.77
CA VAL A 72 0.06 -2.76 10.37
C VAL A 72 -0.85 -3.24 9.26
N GLU A 73 -1.46 -4.41 9.42
CA GLU A 73 -2.50 -4.88 8.51
C GLU A 73 -3.76 -4.03 8.69
N ILE A 74 -4.31 -3.53 7.58
CA ILE A 74 -5.54 -2.74 7.60
C ILE A 74 -6.69 -3.40 6.82
N LEU A 75 -6.38 -4.26 5.86
CA LEU A 75 -7.40 -4.93 5.04
C LEU A 75 -6.84 -6.23 4.46
N ARG A 76 -7.64 -7.30 4.55
CA ARG A 76 -7.40 -8.61 3.91
C ARG A 76 -8.64 -9.09 3.20
N PRO A 77 -8.56 -10.07 2.30
CA PRO A 77 -9.76 -10.68 1.73
C PRO A 77 -10.64 -11.31 2.82
N GLU A 78 -11.89 -10.84 2.93
CA GLU A 78 -12.88 -11.37 3.88
C GLU A 78 -14.17 -11.82 3.18
N ARG A 79 -14.40 -11.31 1.98
CA ARG A 79 -15.61 -11.60 1.20
C ARG A 79 -15.30 -12.51 0.01
N SER A 80 -16.26 -13.30 -0.41
CA SER A 80 -16.13 -14.17 -1.58
C SER A 80 -15.70 -13.40 -2.83
N TRP A 81 -16.26 -12.22 -3.04
CA TRP A 81 -15.91 -11.35 -4.16
C TRP A 81 -14.51 -10.70 -4.03
N GLU A 82 -13.93 -10.68 -2.85
CA GLU A 82 -12.52 -10.29 -2.63
C GLU A 82 -11.54 -11.45 -2.88
N GLY A 83 -12.06 -12.64 -3.11
CA GLY A 83 -11.27 -13.85 -3.32
C GLY A 83 -11.02 -14.67 -2.06
N ALA A 84 -11.73 -14.40 -0.95
CA ALA A 84 -11.51 -15.09 0.33
C ALA A 84 -11.74 -16.62 0.26
N ASP A 85 -12.59 -17.08 -0.68
CA ASP A 85 -12.88 -18.51 -0.88
C ASP A 85 -11.82 -19.22 -1.76
N ALA A 86 -10.92 -18.48 -2.38
CA ALA A 86 -9.83 -19.06 -3.16
C ALA A 86 -8.73 -19.63 -2.23
N PRO A 87 -7.89 -20.57 -2.73
CA PRO A 87 -6.85 -21.17 -1.91
C PRO A 87 -5.94 -20.13 -1.23
N LEU A 88 -5.67 -20.36 0.05
CA LEU A 88 -4.76 -19.52 0.84
C LEU A 88 -3.31 -19.96 0.56
N VAL A 89 -2.71 -19.36 -0.45
CA VAL A 89 -1.34 -19.65 -0.88
C VAL A 89 -0.52 -18.35 -0.97
N PRO A 90 0.81 -18.42 -0.79
CA PRO A 90 1.66 -17.23 -0.92
C PRO A 90 1.54 -16.62 -2.30
N SER A 91 1.45 -15.29 -2.35
CA SER A 91 1.46 -14.56 -3.61
C SER A 91 2.84 -14.63 -4.29
N VAL A 92 2.83 -14.54 -5.61
CA VAL A 92 4.06 -14.52 -6.41
C VAL A 92 4.20 -13.17 -7.13
N ARG A 93 5.43 -12.82 -7.48
CA ARG A 93 5.74 -11.57 -8.20
C ARG A 93 5.39 -11.72 -9.68
N SER A 94 4.12 -11.69 -9.98
CA SER A 94 3.58 -11.72 -11.35
C SER A 94 2.14 -11.23 -11.36
N THR A 95 1.56 -11.08 -12.56
CA THR A 95 0.12 -10.89 -12.76
C THR A 95 -0.65 -12.08 -12.18
N ALA A 96 -1.76 -11.81 -11.50
CA ALA A 96 -2.67 -12.85 -11.05
C ALA A 96 -3.75 -13.07 -12.12
N TYR A 97 -3.76 -14.25 -12.71
CA TYR A 97 -4.80 -14.68 -13.63
C TYR A 97 -5.90 -15.44 -12.89
N GLY A 98 -7.15 -15.04 -13.10
CA GLY A 98 -8.29 -15.63 -12.40
C GLY A 98 -8.43 -15.16 -10.96
N THR A 99 -9.31 -15.84 -10.20
CA THR A 99 -9.60 -15.52 -8.81
C THR A 99 -8.54 -16.08 -7.88
N VAL A 100 -7.88 -15.22 -7.12
CA VAL A 100 -6.93 -15.58 -6.06
C VAL A 100 -7.28 -14.89 -4.75
N ASN A 101 -6.84 -15.44 -3.64
CA ASN A 101 -7.06 -14.87 -2.30
C ASN A 101 -6.03 -13.78 -2.03
N GLN A 102 -6.21 -12.61 -2.65
CA GLN A 102 -5.25 -11.52 -2.59
C GLN A 102 -5.93 -10.17 -2.82
N LEU A 103 -5.55 -9.14 -2.03
CA LEU A 103 -5.81 -7.73 -2.30
C LEU A 103 -4.51 -7.07 -2.78
N ARG A 104 -4.63 -6.19 -3.79
CA ARG A 104 -3.49 -5.55 -4.45
C ARG A 104 -3.77 -4.08 -4.76
N ASP A 105 -2.79 -3.40 -5.31
CA ASP A 105 -2.87 -2.08 -5.97
C ASP A 105 -3.66 -1.03 -5.18
N PRO A 106 -3.26 -0.71 -3.93
CA PRO A 106 -3.94 0.34 -3.18
C PRO A 106 -3.83 1.69 -3.89
N ALA A 107 -4.91 2.46 -3.84
CA ALA A 107 -4.95 3.85 -4.25
C ALA A 107 -5.72 4.67 -3.21
N ILE A 108 -5.32 5.91 -2.97
CA ILE A 108 -5.97 6.79 -2.01
C ILE A 108 -6.66 7.94 -2.73
N PHE A 109 -7.90 8.20 -2.33
CA PHE A 109 -8.69 9.34 -2.75
C PHE A 109 -9.29 10.04 -1.52
N ALA A 110 -9.19 11.36 -1.48
CA ALA A 110 -9.75 12.16 -0.38
C ALA A 110 -10.68 13.23 -0.92
N GLU A 111 -11.88 13.32 -0.38
CA GLU A 111 -12.88 14.29 -0.75
C GLU A 111 -13.84 14.58 0.42
N GLY A 112 -14.19 15.85 0.61
CA GLY A 112 -15.17 16.26 1.62
C GLY A 112 -14.80 15.88 3.05
N GLY A 113 -13.50 15.80 3.37
CA GLY A 113 -13.01 15.40 4.69
C GLY A 113 -12.99 13.88 4.93
N ARG A 114 -13.40 13.09 3.95
CA ARG A 114 -13.38 11.62 3.97
C ARG A 114 -12.19 11.11 3.17
N ILE A 115 -11.68 9.95 3.55
CA ILE A 115 -10.55 9.29 2.91
C ILE A 115 -11.03 7.91 2.46
N TYR A 116 -10.75 7.59 1.20
CA TYR A 116 -11.12 6.33 0.60
C TYR A 116 -9.88 5.57 0.14
N LEU A 117 -9.85 4.29 0.44
CA LEU A 117 -8.88 3.33 -0.07
C LEU A 117 -9.56 2.51 -1.16
N LEU A 118 -9.05 2.64 -2.39
CA LEU A 118 -9.42 1.75 -3.49
C LEU A 118 -8.37 0.65 -3.57
N TYR A 119 -8.79 -0.56 -3.92
CA TYR A 119 -7.89 -1.70 -3.99
C TYR A 119 -8.38 -2.75 -4.99
N ALA A 120 -7.44 -3.45 -5.62
CA ALA A 120 -7.75 -4.58 -6.48
C ALA A 120 -8.15 -5.81 -5.64
N ILE A 121 -9.18 -6.51 -6.08
CA ILE A 121 -9.79 -7.66 -5.40
C ILE A 121 -9.59 -8.95 -6.19
N ALA A 122 -9.58 -10.08 -5.47
CA ALA A 122 -9.40 -11.42 -6.05
C ALA A 122 -8.16 -11.47 -6.98
N GLY A 123 -7.08 -10.81 -6.57
CA GLY A 123 -5.93 -10.50 -7.38
C GLY A 123 -6.15 -9.23 -8.21
N GLU A 124 -6.43 -9.37 -9.49
CA GLU A 124 -6.63 -8.24 -10.43
C GLU A 124 -7.98 -8.36 -11.15
N SER A 125 -9.00 -8.91 -10.46
CA SER A 125 -10.30 -9.22 -11.07
C SER A 125 -11.32 -8.10 -10.97
N GLY A 126 -11.07 -7.08 -10.15
CA GLY A 126 -11.97 -5.94 -9.95
C GLY A 126 -11.39 -4.93 -8.99
N ILE A 127 -12.14 -3.86 -8.73
CA ILE A 127 -11.77 -2.79 -7.81
C ILE A 127 -12.87 -2.64 -6.76
N ALA A 128 -12.47 -2.58 -5.50
CA ALA A 128 -13.35 -2.24 -4.38
C ALA A 128 -12.91 -0.94 -3.71
N ILE A 129 -13.76 -0.42 -2.85
CA ILE A 129 -13.54 0.81 -2.09
C ILE A 129 -13.91 0.61 -0.63
N ALA A 130 -13.07 1.11 0.27
CA ALA A 130 -13.33 1.20 1.70
C ALA A 130 -13.11 2.63 2.18
N GLU A 131 -13.83 3.07 3.20
CA GLU A 131 -13.53 4.32 3.88
C GLU A 131 -12.47 4.09 4.96
N VAL A 132 -11.44 4.93 4.98
CA VAL A 132 -10.40 4.92 6.02
C VAL A 132 -10.88 5.77 7.19
N LEU A 133 -11.30 5.12 8.27
CA LEU A 133 -11.66 5.78 9.52
C LEU A 133 -10.39 6.00 10.34
N ILE A 134 -10.24 7.20 10.86
CA ILE A 134 -9.08 7.57 11.69
C ILE A 134 -9.63 7.99 13.05
N ASP A 135 -9.42 7.14 14.02
CA ASP A 135 -9.74 7.47 15.41
C ASP A 135 -8.82 8.60 15.87
N GLY A 136 -9.44 9.65 16.37
CA GLY A 136 -8.75 10.87 16.79
C GLY A 136 -7.98 10.74 18.10
#